data_1a72a4b740312dec5c63c9db470befcf
#
_entry.id   1a72a4b740312dec5c63c9db470befcf
#
_cell.length_a   1.000
_cell.length_b   1.000
_cell.length_c   1.000
_cell.angle_alpha   90.00
_cell.angle_beta   90.00
_cell.angle_gamma   90.00
#
_symmetry.space_group_name_H-M   'P 1'
#
loop_
_entity.id
_entity.type
_entity.pdbx_description
1 polymer ?
#
loop_
_entity_poly.entity_id
_entity_poly.type
_entity_poly.pdbx_seq_one_letter_code
_entity_poly.pdbx_strand_id
1 'polypeptide(L)'
;MAWQERTVENMREEFVRRVLAKEQSKAALCREYGISRPTGDKWLQRFRDEESLSDRSRAPLTQARRVPQETEALIVGMRQKYPALGAVKIRKIMENEGYQDLPSARTFNNIFHRHDLITKEASQAASHHKRFEKSQPNDMWQADFKGHFQMQNGQRCHPLNVLDDCSRYCLCSEALTSETFNAVKPVFERLFTEYGLPFSLLCDNGNPWGTPQSMGYTAFEVWLMELGILTIHGRPLHPQTQGKEERYNRSFTRECLNGNTFLDIPDSQSKFDEYRRFYNNTRPHCALELNVPASVFQNSARQFPGKVQEWEYGPEYQQCKVSATGYFCYGGHRYFLSEG
;
A
#
# COMPACT_ATOMS: atom_id res chain seq x y z
N MET A 1 38.28 -43.93 -1.83
CA MET A 1 39.07 -42.73 -1.43
C MET A 1 38.22 -41.53 -1.73
N ALA A 2 37.89 -40.74 -0.73
CA ALA A 2 37.14 -39.49 -0.93
C ALA A 2 38.06 -38.46 -1.57
N TRP A 3 37.59 -37.78 -2.61
CA TRP A 3 38.27 -36.66 -3.25
C TRP A 3 38.35 -35.53 -2.24
N GLN A 4 39.57 -35.14 -1.81
CA GLN A 4 39.76 -33.94 -1.00
C GLN A 4 39.72 -32.71 -1.95
N GLU A 5 38.73 -31.83 -1.80
CA GLU A 5 38.75 -30.53 -2.43
C GLU A 5 39.97 -29.74 -1.92
N ARG A 6 40.92 -29.48 -2.81
CA ARG A 6 42.05 -28.59 -2.50
C ARG A 6 41.63 -27.16 -2.60
N THR A 7 41.54 -26.46 -1.49
CA THR A 7 41.32 -25.01 -1.48
C THR A 7 42.60 -24.28 -1.97
N VAL A 8 42.44 -23.07 -2.48
CA VAL A 8 43.60 -22.22 -2.91
C VAL A 8 44.53 -21.96 -1.72
N GLU A 9 43.99 -21.86 -0.52
CA GLU A 9 44.75 -21.67 0.72
C GLU A 9 45.62 -22.91 1.03
N ASN A 10 45.06 -24.08 0.97
CA ASN A 10 45.82 -25.36 1.15
C ASN A 10 46.94 -25.50 0.13
N MET A 11 46.75 -25.09 -1.12
CA MET A 11 47.79 -25.10 -2.15
C MET A 11 48.92 -24.10 -1.83
N ARG A 12 48.61 -22.92 -1.26
CA ARG A 12 49.60 -21.92 -0.83
C ARG A 12 50.42 -22.43 0.36
N GLU A 13 49.76 -23.04 1.33
CA GLU A 13 50.46 -23.68 2.48
C GLU A 13 51.37 -24.81 2.03
N GLU A 14 50.91 -25.68 1.16
CA GLU A 14 51.71 -26.76 0.60
C GLU A 14 52.93 -26.23 -0.16
N PHE A 15 52.74 -25.21 -1.02
CA PHE A 15 53.85 -24.56 -1.71
C PHE A 15 54.88 -23.99 -0.74
N VAL A 16 54.48 -23.26 0.28
CA VAL A 16 55.40 -22.67 1.28
C VAL A 16 56.11 -23.78 2.03
N ARG A 17 55.43 -24.80 2.49
CA ARG A 17 56.02 -25.96 3.20
C ARG A 17 57.10 -26.63 2.36
N ARG A 18 56.81 -26.92 1.08
CA ARG A 18 57.77 -27.61 0.16
C ARG A 18 58.99 -26.77 -0.14
N VAL A 19 58.82 -25.42 -0.24
CA VAL A 19 59.98 -24.49 -0.39
C VAL A 19 60.85 -24.49 0.86
N LEU A 20 60.25 -24.46 2.06
CA LEU A 20 60.99 -24.45 3.34
C LEU A 20 61.67 -25.80 3.60
N ALA A 21 61.05 -26.92 3.21
CA ALA A 21 61.66 -28.25 3.28
C ALA A 21 62.78 -28.47 2.25
N LYS A 22 63.03 -27.47 1.34
CA LYS A 22 64.02 -27.57 0.25
C LYS A 22 63.83 -28.82 -0.64
N GLU A 23 62.61 -29.29 -0.82
CA GLU A 23 62.29 -30.45 -1.66
C GLU A 23 62.72 -30.21 -3.11
N GLN A 24 62.54 -29.00 -3.59
CA GLN A 24 62.97 -28.56 -4.92
C GLN A 24 63.38 -27.07 -4.88
N SER A 25 63.99 -26.58 -5.99
CA SER A 25 64.31 -25.14 -6.09
C SER A 25 63.00 -24.35 -6.14
N LYS A 26 62.98 -23.16 -5.50
CA LYS A 26 61.80 -22.24 -5.53
C LYS A 26 61.32 -22.01 -6.97
N ALA A 27 62.27 -21.88 -7.93
CA ALA A 27 61.92 -21.67 -9.33
C ALA A 27 61.19 -22.87 -9.97
N ALA A 28 61.55 -24.11 -9.55
CA ALA A 28 60.88 -25.31 -10.01
C ALA A 28 59.48 -25.42 -9.42
N LEU A 29 59.31 -25.17 -8.12
CA LEU A 29 58.00 -25.18 -7.45
C LEU A 29 57.06 -24.08 -8.00
N CYS A 30 57.58 -22.85 -8.29
CA CYS A 30 56.77 -21.84 -8.93
C CYS A 30 56.20 -22.30 -10.30
N ARG A 31 57.00 -23.03 -11.08
CA ARG A 31 56.55 -23.59 -12.37
C ARG A 31 55.50 -24.71 -12.16
N GLU A 32 55.73 -25.57 -11.19
CA GLU A 32 54.80 -26.67 -10.86
C GLU A 32 53.41 -26.15 -10.43
N TYR A 33 53.39 -25.08 -9.59
CA TYR A 33 52.15 -24.46 -9.14
C TYR A 33 51.59 -23.41 -10.09
N GLY A 34 52.20 -23.19 -11.24
CA GLY A 34 51.75 -22.22 -12.26
C GLY A 34 51.73 -20.76 -11.77
N ILE A 35 52.64 -20.40 -10.83
CA ILE A 35 52.75 -19.06 -10.28
C ILE A 35 54.06 -18.37 -10.67
N SER A 36 54.02 -17.00 -10.73
CA SER A 36 55.26 -16.25 -10.95
C SER A 36 56.18 -16.27 -9.72
N ARG A 37 57.48 -16.07 -9.92
CA ARG A 37 58.46 -16.00 -8.80
C ARG A 37 58.10 -14.89 -7.79
N PRO A 38 57.69 -13.66 -8.19
CA PRO A 38 57.24 -12.64 -7.25
C PRO A 38 56.02 -13.09 -6.44
N THR A 39 55.09 -13.85 -7.05
CA THR A 39 53.94 -14.42 -6.32
C THR A 39 54.37 -15.44 -5.27
N GLY A 40 55.36 -16.27 -5.62
CA GLY A 40 55.95 -17.23 -4.65
C GLY A 40 56.67 -16.49 -3.50
N ASP A 41 57.42 -15.43 -3.79
CA ASP A 41 58.08 -14.63 -2.75
C ASP A 41 57.05 -13.94 -1.82
N LYS A 42 55.96 -13.43 -2.38
CA LYS A 42 54.83 -12.84 -1.60
C LYS A 42 54.28 -13.84 -0.58
N TRP A 43 54.03 -15.09 -0.98
CA TRP A 43 53.45 -16.09 -0.06
C TRP A 43 54.46 -16.56 0.98
N LEU A 44 55.74 -16.68 0.63
CA LEU A 44 56.81 -16.98 1.57
C LEU A 44 57.00 -15.88 2.61
N GLN A 45 56.91 -14.62 2.18
CA GLN A 45 57.02 -13.48 3.08
C GLN A 45 55.86 -13.43 4.06
N ARG A 46 54.62 -13.59 3.57
CA ARG A 46 53.43 -13.63 4.43
C ARG A 46 53.50 -14.73 5.48
N PHE A 47 54.00 -15.91 5.10
CA PHE A 47 54.19 -16.99 6.04
C PHE A 47 55.24 -16.68 7.12
N ARG A 48 56.32 -15.98 6.73
CA ARG A 48 57.34 -15.56 7.69
C ARG A 48 56.83 -14.49 8.65
N ASP A 49 55.95 -13.64 8.17
CA ASP A 49 55.31 -12.56 8.95
C ASP A 49 54.12 -13.08 9.76
N GLU A 50 53.90 -14.38 9.81
CA GLU A 50 52.74 -15.04 10.48
C GLU A 50 51.37 -14.53 9.99
N GLU A 51 51.30 -14.02 8.77
CA GLU A 51 50.07 -13.57 8.15
C GLU A 51 49.29 -14.74 7.50
N SER A 52 47.95 -14.61 7.45
CA SER A 52 47.10 -15.57 6.75
C SER A 52 47.46 -15.65 5.26
N LEU A 53 47.47 -16.88 4.74
CA LEU A 53 47.67 -17.17 3.31
C LEU A 53 46.37 -17.07 2.49
N SER A 54 45.28 -16.71 3.13
CA SER A 54 44.00 -16.38 2.45
C SER A 54 44.09 -15.10 1.63
N ASP A 55 43.15 -14.89 0.73
CA ASP A 55 43.08 -13.66 -0.02
C ASP A 55 42.67 -12.50 0.88
N ARG A 56 43.40 -11.40 0.86
CA ARG A 56 42.97 -10.19 1.55
C ARG A 56 41.76 -9.60 0.86
N SER A 57 40.83 -9.01 1.62
CA SER A 57 39.73 -8.24 1.08
C SER A 57 40.22 -7.20 0.07
N ARG A 58 39.59 -7.16 -1.10
CA ARG A 58 39.83 -6.13 -2.12
C ARG A 58 39.04 -4.85 -1.87
N ALA A 59 38.27 -4.82 -0.78
CA ALA A 59 37.51 -3.62 -0.42
C ALA A 59 38.46 -2.46 -0.09
N PRO A 60 38.15 -1.23 -0.51
CA PRO A 60 38.95 -0.05 -0.16
C PRO A 60 39.05 0.10 1.36
N LEU A 61 40.25 0.38 1.88
CA LEU A 61 40.51 0.59 3.31
C LEU A 61 39.77 1.81 3.86
N THR A 62 39.53 2.81 3.02
CA THR A 62 38.75 3.98 3.34
C THR A 62 37.47 3.99 2.52
N GLN A 63 36.34 3.75 3.18
CA GLN A 63 35.02 3.89 2.58
C GLN A 63 34.55 5.35 2.75
N ALA A 64 35.07 6.27 1.95
CA ALA A 64 34.76 7.70 1.98
C ALA A 64 33.25 8.02 1.75
N ARG A 65 32.44 7.02 1.39
CA ARG A 65 30.99 7.14 1.13
C ARG A 65 30.15 6.27 2.06
N ARG A 66 30.68 5.88 3.22
CA ARG A 66 29.88 5.12 4.19
C ARG A 66 28.88 6.07 4.84
N VAL A 67 27.61 5.66 4.88
CA VAL A 67 26.57 6.38 5.62
C VAL A 67 27.00 6.45 7.10
N PRO A 68 26.94 7.61 7.75
CA PRO A 68 27.21 7.72 9.18
C PRO A 68 26.35 6.75 9.99
N GLN A 69 26.91 6.20 11.06
CA GLN A 69 26.22 5.20 11.87
C GLN A 69 24.92 5.74 12.49
N GLU A 70 24.90 7.02 12.87
CA GLU A 70 23.70 7.70 13.37
C GLU A 70 22.60 7.77 12.32
N THR A 71 22.93 8.15 11.09
CA THR A 71 21.98 8.19 9.96
C THR A 71 21.47 6.78 9.63
N GLU A 72 22.33 5.78 9.68
CA GLU A 72 21.91 4.38 9.47
C GLU A 72 20.94 3.91 10.57
N ALA A 73 21.21 4.22 11.83
CA ALA A 73 20.33 3.90 12.96
C ALA A 73 18.95 4.58 12.82
N LEU A 74 18.91 5.84 12.39
CA LEU A 74 17.65 6.56 12.09
C LEU A 74 16.87 5.87 10.97
N ILE A 75 17.53 5.48 9.87
CA ILE A 75 16.90 4.79 8.73
C ILE A 75 16.32 3.43 9.17
N VAL A 76 17.04 2.68 9.99
CA VAL A 76 16.58 1.41 10.56
C VAL A 76 15.37 1.64 11.48
N GLY A 77 15.41 2.64 12.36
CA GLY A 77 14.29 3.00 13.23
C GLY A 77 13.02 3.38 12.44
N MET A 78 13.18 4.16 11.37
CA MET A 78 12.07 4.51 10.48
C MET A 78 11.49 3.28 9.76
N ARG A 79 12.31 2.32 9.37
CA ARG A 79 11.84 1.07 8.78
C ARG A 79 11.09 0.21 9.79
N GLN A 80 11.52 0.17 11.05
CA GLN A 80 10.83 -0.52 12.13
C GLN A 80 9.49 0.14 12.47
N LYS A 81 9.44 1.47 12.46
CA LYS A 81 8.19 2.24 12.65
C LYS A 81 7.18 2.01 11.52
N TYR A 82 7.66 1.85 10.28
CA TYR A 82 6.83 1.68 9.09
C TYR A 82 7.23 0.42 8.29
N PRO A 83 7.01 -0.78 8.84
CA PRO A 83 7.53 -2.02 8.28
C PRO A 83 6.95 -2.38 6.90
N ALA A 84 5.79 -1.86 6.55
CA ALA A 84 5.14 -2.09 5.26
C ALA A 84 5.61 -1.14 4.13
N LEU A 85 6.35 -0.05 4.46
CA LEU A 85 6.76 0.95 3.47
C LEU A 85 8.15 0.62 2.90
N GLY A 86 8.30 0.75 1.58
CA GLY A 86 9.60 0.62 0.90
C GLY A 86 10.49 1.85 1.06
N ALA A 87 11.78 1.69 0.71
CA ALA A 87 12.85 2.69 0.84
C ALA A 87 12.49 4.08 0.28
N VAL A 88 11.85 4.14 -0.90
CA VAL A 88 11.46 5.41 -1.55
C VAL A 88 10.49 6.19 -0.67
N LYS A 89 9.50 5.53 -0.09
CA LYS A 89 8.49 6.18 0.75
C LYS A 89 9.07 6.60 2.11
N ILE A 90 9.87 5.73 2.73
CA ILE A 90 10.52 6.04 4.01
C ILE A 90 11.46 7.24 3.85
N ARG A 91 12.27 7.25 2.78
CA ARG A 91 13.13 8.39 2.46
C ARG A 91 12.31 9.68 2.32
N LYS A 92 11.17 9.63 1.62
CA LYS A 92 10.29 10.80 1.44
C LYS A 92 9.66 11.27 2.74
N ILE A 93 9.27 10.35 3.63
CA ILE A 93 8.77 10.72 4.99
C ILE A 93 9.86 11.46 5.76
N MET A 94 11.09 10.94 5.76
CA MET A 94 12.21 11.59 6.45
C MET A 94 12.50 12.99 5.86
N GLU A 95 12.46 13.15 4.53
CA GLU A 95 12.57 14.47 3.88
C GLU A 95 11.49 15.45 4.37
N ASN A 96 10.24 14.97 4.42
CA ASN A 96 9.11 15.80 4.88
C ASN A 96 9.20 16.13 6.39
N GLU A 97 9.82 15.27 7.19
CA GLU A 97 10.13 15.52 8.61
C GLU A 97 11.35 16.44 8.80
N GLY A 98 12.00 16.89 7.70
CA GLY A 98 13.09 17.87 7.72
C GLY A 98 14.50 17.28 7.79
N TYR A 99 14.68 15.97 7.66
CA TYR A 99 16.00 15.36 7.57
C TYR A 99 16.67 15.75 6.24
N GLN A 100 17.89 16.26 6.32
CA GLN A 100 18.71 16.67 5.18
C GLN A 100 19.80 15.64 4.89
N ASP A 101 20.43 15.76 3.71
CA ASP A 101 21.57 14.92 3.28
C ASP A 101 21.29 13.41 3.33
N LEU A 102 20.03 13.02 3.12
CA LEU A 102 19.63 11.63 3.12
C LEU A 102 20.24 10.89 1.91
N PRO A 103 20.76 9.67 2.12
CA PRO A 103 21.29 8.86 1.03
C PRO A 103 20.21 8.46 0.03
N SER A 104 20.62 7.91 -1.10
CA SER A 104 19.68 7.46 -2.15
C SER A 104 18.76 6.33 -1.64
N ALA A 105 17.58 6.18 -2.24
CA ALA A 105 16.67 5.07 -1.93
C ALA A 105 17.32 3.69 -2.13
N ARG A 106 18.29 3.56 -3.06
CA ARG A 106 19.09 2.34 -3.22
C ARG A 106 19.94 2.07 -1.98
N THR A 107 20.53 3.09 -1.39
CA THR A 107 21.30 2.96 -0.15
C THR A 107 20.39 2.55 1.03
N PHE A 108 19.16 3.10 1.12
CA PHE A 108 18.16 2.65 2.08
C PHE A 108 17.87 1.15 1.92
N ASN A 109 17.64 0.68 0.69
CA ASN A 109 17.41 -0.75 0.44
C ASN A 109 18.62 -1.60 0.87
N ASN A 110 19.85 -1.14 0.60
CA ASN A 110 21.05 -1.86 1.02
C ASN A 110 21.18 -1.93 2.55
N ILE A 111 20.80 -0.86 3.26
CA ILE A 111 20.73 -0.85 4.72
C ILE A 111 19.66 -1.84 5.20
N PHE A 112 18.46 -1.83 4.62
CA PHE A 112 17.40 -2.77 4.98
C PHE A 112 17.81 -4.22 4.78
N HIS A 113 18.51 -4.55 3.69
CA HIS A 113 19.07 -5.89 3.46
C HIS A 113 20.10 -6.27 4.51
N ARG A 114 21.02 -5.36 4.87
CA ARG A 114 22.09 -5.61 5.84
C ARG A 114 21.55 -5.87 7.25
N HIS A 115 20.38 -5.30 7.57
CA HIS A 115 19.70 -5.47 8.86
C HIS A 115 18.54 -6.48 8.81
N ASP A 116 18.46 -7.33 7.76
CA ASP A 116 17.42 -8.35 7.56
C ASP A 116 15.97 -7.82 7.64
N LEU A 117 15.78 -6.55 7.25
CA LEU A 117 14.49 -5.86 7.29
C LEU A 117 13.65 -6.03 6.01
N ILE A 118 14.09 -6.88 5.06
CA ILE A 118 13.38 -7.20 3.83
C ILE A 118 13.14 -8.71 3.77
N THR A 119 11.87 -9.12 3.75
CA THR A 119 11.48 -10.51 3.52
C THR A 119 11.37 -10.80 2.02
N LYS A 120 11.72 -12.03 1.60
CA LYS A 120 11.68 -12.47 0.18
C LYS A 120 10.27 -12.41 -0.42
N GLU A 121 9.23 -12.52 0.39
CA GLU A 121 7.82 -12.54 -0.02
C GLU A 121 7.30 -11.16 -0.48
N ALA A 122 7.92 -10.06 0.00
CA ALA A 122 7.50 -8.70 -0.34
C ALA A 122 7.91 -8.25 -1.77
N SER A 123 8.74 -9.03 -2.48
CA SER A 123 9.36 -8.60 -3.74
C SER A 123 8.58 -8.99 -5.02
N GLN A 124 7.53 -9.82 -4.95
CA GLN A 124 6.95 -10.48 -6.14
C GLN A 124 5.68 -9.86 -6.71
N ALA A 125 5.15 -8.77 -6.20
CA ALA A 125 3.86 -8.22 -6.63
C ALA A 125 3.96 -6.85 -7.32
N ALA A 126 4.32 -6.81 -8.58
CA ALA A 126 4.13 -5.62 -9.43
C ALA A 126 3.45 -6.03 -10.74
N SER A 127 2.14 -5.75 -10.87
CA SER A 127 1.41 -5.84 -12.13
C SER A 127 1.10 -4.42 -12.64
N HIS A 128 1.33 -4.19 -13.93
CA HIS A 128 1.00 -2.93 -14.60
C HIS A 128 -0.41 -3.01 -15.17
N HIS A 129 -1.33 -2.13 -14.72
CA HIS A 129 -2.67 -1.97 -15.29
C HIS A 129 -2.87 -0.56 -15.84
N LYS A 130 -3.67 -0.41 -16.91
CA LYS A 130 -4.10 0.89 -17.41
C LYS A 130 -4.87 1.61 -16.31
N ARG A 131 -4.45 2.85 -15.98
CA ARG A 131 -5.09 3.67 -14.95
C ARG A 131 -6.28 4.42 -15.55
N PHE A 132 -7.44 4.26 -14.95
CA PHE A 132 -8.54 5.21 -15.03
C PHE A 132 -8.38 6.17 -13.85
N GLU A 133 -8.45 7.48 -14.07
CA GLU A 133 -8.23 8.50 -13.03
C GLU A 133 -9.06 9.73 -13.33
N LYS A 134 -9.80 10.21 -12.34
CA LYS A 134 -10.49 11.49 -12.40
C LYS A 134 -9.49 12.64 -12.25
N SER A 135 -9.77 13.76 -12.88
CA SER A 135 -8.86 14.89 -12.90
C SER A 135 -9.02 15.86 -11.73
N GLN A 136 -10.18 15.82 -11.07
CA GLN A 136 -10.51 16.73 -9.97
C GLN A 136 -10.95 15.95 -8.72
N PRO A 137 -10.59 16.39 -7.50
CA PRO A 137 -11.19 15.89 -6.28
C PRO A 137 -12.71 16.01 -6.31
N ASN A 138 -13.40 15.05 -5.71
CA ASN A 138 -14.86 14.93 -5.64
C ASN A 138 -15.59 14.69 -6.98
N ASP A 139 -14.90 14.56 -8.11
CA ASP A 139 -15.53 14.04 -9.33
C ASP A 139 -16.09 12.63 -9.13
N MET A 140 -15.37 11.83 -8.36
CA MET A 140 -15.79 10.48 -8.02
C MET A 140 -15.20 10.05 -6.69
N TRP A 141 -16.07 9.58 -5.79
CA TRP A 141 -15.67 8.81 -4.64
C TRP A 141 -15.81 7.31 -4.93
N GLN A 142 -15.01 6.49 -4.28
CA GLN A 142 -15.09 5.03 -4.34
C GLN A 142 -15.43 4.52 -2.95
N ALA A 143 -16.41 3.63 -2.84
CA ALA A 143 -16.82 3.02 -1.58
C ALA A 143 -16.83 1.50 -1.68
N ASP A 144 -16.25 0.83 -0.68
CA ASP A 144 -16.17 -0.62 -0.63
C ASP A 144 -16.08 -1.13 0.81
N PHE A 145 -16.61 -2.31 1.05
CA PHE A 145 -16.37 -3.06 2.26
C PHE A 145 -15.15 -3.95 2.09
N LYS A 146 -14.19 -3.82 3.02
CA LYS A 146 -13.00 -4.68 3.01
C LYS A 146 -13.30 -6.17 3.28
N GLY A 147 -14.55 -6.52 3.43
CA GLY A 147 -15.00 -7.78 3.99
C GLY A 147 -15.13 -7.65 5.50
N HIS A 148 -14.99 -8.76 6.24
CA HIS A 148 -15.15 -8.69 7.70
C HIS A 148 -14.04 -9.47 8.41
N PHE A 149 -13.84 -9.14 9.70
CA PHE A 149 -13.00 -9.91 10.61
C PHE A 149 -13.68 -10.02 11.99
N GLN A 150 -13.29 -11.03 12.76
CA GLN A 150 -13.82 -11.24 14.10
C GLN A 150 -13.00 -10.46 15.13
N MET A 151 -13.67 -9.71 16.00
CA MET A 151 -13.09 -9.02 17.14
C MET A 151 -13.00 -9.93 18.36
N GLN A 152 -12.25 -9.53 19.39
CA GLN A 152 -12.08 -10.34 20.61
C GLN A 152 -13.38 -10.56 21.38
N ASN A 153 -14.31 -9.62 21.31
CA ASN A 153 -15.66 -9.76 21.91
C ASN A 153 -16.58 -10.73 21.14
N GLY A 154 -16.09 -11.41 20.09
CA GLY A 154 -16.84 -12.35 19.28
C GLY A 154 -17.70 -11.71 18.18
N GLN A 155 -17.87 -10.40 18.14
CA GLN A 155 -18.61 -9.71 17.09
C GLN A 155 -17.77 -9.56 15.83
N ARG A 156 -18.43 -9.39 14.68
CA ARG A 156 -17.77 -9.09 13.40
C ARG A 156 -17.69 -7.59 13.18
N CYS A 157 -16.52 -7.13 12.72
CA CYS A 157 -16.33 -5.80 12.19
C CYS A 157 -16.34 -5.85 10.67
N HIS A 158 -17.09 -4.95 10.03
CA HIS A 158 -17.20 -4.77 8.58
C HIS A 158 -16.60 -3.39 8.23
N PRO A 159 -15.31 -3.28 7.91
CA PRO A 159 -14.70 -2.00 7.58
C PRO A 159 -15.25 -1.44 6.26
N LEU A 160 -15.90 -0.29 6.34
CA LEU A 160 -16.30 0.51 5.19
C LEU A 160 -15.20 1.53 4.88
N ASN A 161 -14.67 1.50 3.67
CA ASN A 161 -13.69 2.46 3.19
C ASN A 161 -14.30 3.35 2.10
N VAL A 162 -14.05 4.66 2.20
CA VAL A 162 -14.45 5.62 1.17
C VAL A 162 -13.26 6.48 0.80
N LEU A 163 -12.96 6.54 -0.50
CA LEU A 163 -11.79 7.22 -1.05
C LEU A 163 -12.20 8.21 -2.14
N ASP A 164 -11.50 9.32 -2.22
CA ASP A 164 -11.55 10.19 -3.40
C ASP A 164 -10.65 9.61 -4.53
N ASP A 165 -11.22 9.49 -5.72
CA ASP A 165 -10.54 8.87 -6.87
C ASP A 165 -9.31 9.65 -7.34
N CYS A 166 -9.38 10.99 -7.36
CA CYS A 166 -8.29 11.84 -7.82
C CYS A 166 -7.15 11.91 -6.81
N SER A 167 -7.44 12.37 -5.61
CA SER A 167 -6.45 12.66 -4.57
C SER A 167 -5.99 11.42 -3.79
N ARG A 168 -6.69 10.29 -3.91
CA ARG A 168 -6.50 9.09 -3.05
C ARG A 168 -6.82 9.35 -1.58
N TYR A 169 -7.41 10.50 -1.26
CA TYR A 169 -7.75 10.85 0.11
C TYR A 169 -8.76 9.86 0.67
N CYS A 170 -8.45 9.29 1.82
CA CYS A 170 -9.36 8.41 2.54
C CYS A 170 -10.34 9.27 3.35
N LEU A 171 -11.57 9.40 2.87
CA LEU A 171 -12.64 10.16 3.52
C LEU A 171 -13.06 9.49 4.82
N CYS A 172 -13.21 8.15 4.82
CA CYS A 172 -13.36 7.37 6.03
C CYS A 172 -12.82 5.94 5.90
N SER A 173 -12.49 5.36 7.02
CA SER A 173 -12.46 3.92 7.28
C SER A 173 -13.32 3.70 8.51
N GLU A 174 -14.52 3.17 8.33
CA GLU A 174 -15.52 3.07 9.38
C GLU A 174 -15.69 1.64 9.85
N ALA A 175 -15.66 1.43 11.16
CA ALA A 175 -15.88 0.14 11.78
C ALA A 175 -17.39 -0.09 11.98
N LEU A 176 -18.01 -0.87 11.10
CA LEU A 176 -19.44 -1.16 11.15
C LEU A 176 -19.69 -2.61 11.63
N THR A 177 -20.88 -2.85 12.17
CA THR A 177 -21.34 -4.18 12.57
C THR A 177 -22.13 -4.90 11.48
N SER A 178 -22.49 -4.18 10.40
CA SER A 178 -23.24 -4.74 9.28
C SER A 178 -23.07 -3.89 8.01
N GLU A 179 -23.36 -4.51 6.87
CA GLU A 179 -23.30 -3.90 5.53
C GLU A 179 -24.70 -3.50 5.05
N THR A 180 -25.53 -2.92 5.94
CA THR A 180 -26.90 -2.52 5.63
C THR A 180 -27.00 -1.02 5.32
N PHE A 181 -28.05 -0.63 4.58
CA PHE A 181 -28.35 0.77 4.30
C PHE A 181 -28.42 1.61 5.58
N ASN A 182 -29.08 1.10 6.63
CA ASN A 182 -29.22 1.81 7.90
C ASN A 182 -27.89 2.02 8.64
N ALA A 183 -26.89 1.15 8.42
CA ALA A 183 -25.55 1.31 8.98
C ALA A 183 -24.71 2.29 8.16
N VAL A 184 -24.86 2.28 6.84
CA VAL A 184 -24.04 3.06 5.89
C VAL A 184 -24.52 4.50 5.75
N LYS A 185 -25.84 4.74 5.72
CA LYS A 185 -26.42 6.07 5.51
C LYS A 185 -25.90 7.14 6.50
N PRO A 186 -25.88 6.91 7.83
CA PRO A 186 -25.34 7.90 8.77
C PRO A 186 -23.87 8.23 8.53
N VAL A 187 -23.08 7.27 8.06
CA VAL A 187 -21.67 7.51 7.70
C VAL A 187 -21.58 8.49 6.53
N PHE A 188 -22.34 8.26 5.46
CA PHE A 188 -22.36 9.15 4.30
C PHE A 188 -22.94 10.53 4.62
N GLU A 189 -23.98 10.64 5.45
CA GLU A 189 -24.50 11.92 5.91
C GLU A 189 -23.43 12.76 6.63
N ARG A 190 -22.61 12.10 7.47
CA ARG A 190 -21.45 12.72 8.11
C ARG A 190 -20.40 13.14 7.09
N LEU A 191 -20.03 12.26 6.14
CA LEU A 191 -19.06 12.57 5.11
C LEU A 191 -19.52 13.72 4.22
N PHE A 192 -20.79 13.74 3.81
CA PHE A 192 -21.36 14.82 3.01
C PHE A 192 -21.38 16.14 3.77
N THR A 193 -21.62 16.10 5.07
CA THR A 193 -21.57 17.30 5.93
C THR A 193 -20.15 17.83 6.05
N GLU A 194 -19.15 16.96 6.19
CA GLU A 194 -17.75 17.33 6.41
C GLU A 194 -17.05 17.75 5.11
N TYR A 195 -17.28 17.03 4.01
CA TYR A 195 -16.53 17.19 2.76
C TYR A 195 -17.34 17.73 1.59
N GLY A 196 -18.67 17.84 1.71
CA GLY A 196 -19.59 18.15 0.63
C GLY A 196 -19.91 16.93 -0.25
N LEU A 197 -20.75 17.14 -1.27
CA LEU A 197 -21.25 16.08 -2.15
C LEU A 197 -20.29 15.81 -3.31
N PRO A 198 -19.95 14.55 -3.62
CA PRO A 198 -19.27 14.18 -4.86
C PRO A 198 -20.22 14.29 -6.07
N PHE A 199 -19.67 14.29 -7.28
CA PHE A 199 -20.48 14.15 -8.50
C PHE A 199 -20.92 12.70 -8.75
N SER A 200 -20.07 11.74 -8.39
CA SER A 200 -20.39 10.32 -8.56
C SER A 200 -19.83 9.47 -7.42
N LEU A 201 -20.44 8.32 -7.19
CA LEU A 201 -19.98 7.29 -6.28
C LEU A 201 -19.81 5.98 -7.06
N LEU A 202 -18.61 5.45 -7.06
CA LEU A 202 -18.31 4.11 -7.59
C LEU A 202 -18.37 3.11 -6.44
N CYS A 203 -19.18 2.06 -6.61
CA CYS A 203 -19.32 0.96 -5.66
C CYS A 203 -19.47 -0.37 -6.40
N ASP A 204 -19.44 -1.47 -5.67
CA ASP A 204 -19.73 -2.80 -6.22
C ASP A 204 -21.24 -3.00 -6.44
N ASN A 205 -21.63 -4.22 -6.88
CA ASN A 205 -23.03 -4.58 -7.09
C ASN A 205 -23.65 -5.28 -5.87
N GLY A 206 -22.94 -5.31 -4.73
CA GLY A 206 -23.41 -5.95 -3.50
C GLY A 206 -24.30 -5.03 -2.65
N ASN A 207 -24.98 -5.61 -1.66
CA ASN A 207 -25.72 -4.82 -0.66
C ASN A 207 -24.75 -3.96 0.17
N PRO A 208 -25.06 -2.67 0.47
CA PRO A 208 -26.31 -1.94 0.20
C PRO A 208 -26.31 -1.18 -1.14
N TRP A 209 -25.25 -1.30 -1.93
CA TRP A 209 -24.98 -0.48 -3.12
C TRP A 209 -25.89 -0.81 -4.29
N GLY A 210 -26.15 -2.10 -4.51
CA GLY A 210 -26.94 -2.60 -5.61
C GLY A 210 -27.30 -4.07 -5.42
N THR A 211 -28.21 -4.57 -6.25
CA THR A 211 -28.54 -6.00 -6.31
C THR A 211 -28.43 -6.47 -7.76
N PRO A 212 -27.57 -7.47 -8.06
CA PRO A 212 -27.33 -7.90 -9.45
C PRO A 212 -28.56 -8.43 -10.18
N GLN A 213 -29.62 -8.75 -9.45
CA GLN A 213 -30.81 -9.42 -9.96
C GLN A 213 -32.08 -8.57 -9.89
N SER A 214 -32.04 -7.37 -9.35
CA SER A 214 -33.21 -6.49 -9.32
C SER A 214 -33.24 -5.56 -10.53
N MET A 215 -34.41 -5.43 -11.16
CA MET A 215 -34.65 -4.41 -12.18
C MET A 215 -34.96 -3.03 -11.56
N GLY A 216 -34.71 -2.84 -10.26
CA GLY A 216 -34.96 -1.62 -9.51
C GLY A 216 -33.68 -1.05 -8.87
N TYR A 217 -33.83 0.10 -8.26
CA TYR A 217 -32.78 0.78 -7.50
C TYR A 217 -32.89 0.42 -6.00
N THR A 218 -31.74 0.33 -5.33
CA THR A 218 -31.73 0.21 -3.87
C THR A 218 -32.13 1.51 -3.21
N ALA A 219 -32.55 1.46 -1.94
CA ALA A 219 -32.85 2.66 -1.16
C ALA A 219 -31.63 3.62 -1.07
N PHE A 220 -30.42 3.06 -1.10
CA PHE A 220 -29.19 3.84 -1.10
C PHE A 220 -29.01 4.59 -2.43
N GLU A 221 -29.22 3.92 -3.56
CA GLU A 221 -29.12 4.56 -4.89
C GLU A 221 -30.17 5.65 -5.06
N VAL A 222 -31.44 5.39 -4.65
CA VAL A 222 -32.50 6.40 -4.70
C VAL A 222 -32.11 7.63 -3.90
N TRP A 223 -31.62 7.46 -2.68
CA TRP A 223 -31.17 8.56 -1.83
C TRP A 223 -30.00 9.35 -2.46
N LEU A 224 -29.04 8.67 -3.11
CA LEU A 224 -27.96 9.34 -3.82
C LEU A 224 -28.45 10.12 -5.04
N MET A 225 -29.40 9.57 -5.81
CA MET A 225 -30.04 10.24 -6.93
C MET A 225 -30.77 11.51 -6.49
N GLU A 226 -31.50 11.47 -5.37
CA GLU A 226 -32.17 12.62 -4.77
C GLU A 226 -31.17 13.74 -4.39
N LEU A 227 -29.92 13.38 -4.05
CA LEU A 227 -28.83 14.30 -3.78
C LEU A 227 -28.07 14.73 -5.06
N GLY A 228 -28.47 14.23 -6.22
CA GLY A 228 -27.80 14.49 -7.50
C GLY A 228 -26.41 13.89 -7.59
N ILE A 229 -26.22 12.73 -6.97
CA ILE A 229 -24.98 11.93 -7.03
C ILE A 229 -25.21 10.75 -7.96
N LEU A 230 -24.38 10.62 -9.02
CA LEU A 230 -24.44 9.52 -9.96
C LEU A 230 -23.83 8.26 -9.34
N THR A 231 -24.61 7.21 -9.16
CA THR A 231 -24.07 5.89 -8.76
C THR A 231 -23.50 5.18 -9.97
N ILE A 232 -22.27 4.67 -9.84
CA ILE A 232 -21.56 3.92 -10.86
C ILE A 232 -21.24 2.55 -10.27
N HIS A 233 -21.66 1.48 -10.94
CA HIS A 233 -21.34 0.12 -10.53
C HIS A 233 -20.17 -0.43 -11.35
N GLY A 234 -19.29 -1.18 -10.69
CA GLY A 234 -18.23 -1.92 -11.35
C GLY A 234 -18.83 -2.94 -12.33
N ARG A 235 -18.33 -2.98 -13.59
CA ARG A 235 -18.76 -4.02 -14.53
C ARG A 235 -18.36 -5.40 -14.00
N PRO A 236 -19.26 -6.39 -14.02
CA PRO A 236 -18.89 -7.76 -13.69
C PRO A 236 -17.70 -8.20 -14.55
N LEU A 237 -16.70 -8.84 -13.93
CA LEU A 237 -15.48 -9.34 -14.56
C LEU A 237 -14.51 -8.27 -15.14
N HIS A 238 -14.68 -6.98 -14.82
CA HIS A 238 -13.73 -5.93 -15.15
C HIS A 238 -13.12 -5.30 -13.87
N PRO A 239 -12.14 -5.91 -13.21
CA PRO A 239 -11.54 -5.43 -11.96
C PRO A 239 -10.77 -4.10 -12.12
N GLN A 240 -10.62 -3.61 -13.34
CA GLN A 240 -9.85 -2.40 -13.64
C GLN A 240 -10.48 -1.11 -13.08
N THR A 241 -11.79 -1.11 -12.83
CA THR A 241 -12.53 0.08 -12.37
C THR A 241 -12.33 0.34 -10.87
N GLN A 242 -12.11 -0.70 -10.07
CA GLN A 242 -11.93 -0.62 -8.60
C GLN A 242 -10.47 -0.78 -8.13
N GLY A 243 -9.51 -0.77 -9.04
CA GLY A 243 -8.10 -1.04 -8.72
C GLY A 243 -7.45 -0.08 -7.71
N LYS A 244 -8.04 1.10 -7.46
CA LYS A 244 -7.56 2.06 -6.45
C LYS A 244 -7.99 1.66 -5.06
N GLU A 245 -9.22 1.24 -4.93
CA GLU A 245 -9.81 0.77 -3.70
C GLU A 245 -9.22 -0.59 -3.30
N GLU A 246 -9.04 -1.50 -4.25
CA GLU A 246 -8.30 -2.75 -4.02
C GLU A 246 -6.89 -2.46 -3.49
N ARG A 247 -6.21 -1.46 -4.05
CA ARG A 247 -4.88 -1.04 -3.57
C ARG A 247 -4.93 -0.43 -2.17
N TYR A 248 -5.95 0.38 -1.89
CA TYR A 248 -6.16 0.90 -0.54
C TYR A 248 -6.42 -0.24 0.44
N ASN A 249 -7.36 -1.12 0.14
CA ASN A 249 -7.72 -2.27 0.95
C ASN A 249 -6.52 -3.20 1.23
N ARG A 250 -5.63 -3.37 0.25
CA ARG A 250 -4.37 -4.10 0.44
C ARG A 250 -3.43 -3.37 1.40
N SER A 251 -3.32 -2.05 1.29
CA SER A 251 -2.51 -1.24 2.21
C SER A 251 -3.11 -1.22 3.61
N PHE A 252 -4.43 -1.03 3.72
CA PHE A 252 -5.17 -1.09 4.98
C PHE A 252 -4.98 -2.43 5.69
N THR A 253 -5.10 -3.53 4.95
CA THR A 253 -4.84 -4.86 5.50
C THR A 253 -3.42 -4.99 6.04
N ARG A 254 -2.41 -4.59 5.26
CA ARG A 254 -1.00 -4.74 5.64
C ARG A 254 -0.53 -3.80 6.75
N GLU A 255 -1.08 -2.60 6.77
CA GLU A 255 -0.57 -1.48 7.57
C GLU A 255 -1.44 -1.22 8.81
N CYS A 256 -2.73 -1.62 8.79
CA CYS A 256 -3.68 -1.44 9.88
C CYS A 256 -4.17 -2.78 10.46
N LEU A 257 -4.61 -3.72 9.62
CA LEU A 257 -5.24 -4.93 10.15
C LEU A 257 -4.21 -5.98 10.62
N ASN A 258 -3.17 -6.22 9.82
CA ASN A 258 -2.18 -7.25 10.13
C ASN A 258 -1.34 -6.87 11.35
N GLY A 259 -1.24 -7.79 12.31
CA GLY A 259 -0.47 -7.61 13.53
C GLY A 259 -1.18 -6.83 14.63
N ASN A 260 -2.39 -6.32 14.38
CA ASN A 260 -3.23 -5.71 15.42
C ASN A 260 -4.31 -6.68 15.88
N THR A 261 -4.66 -6.58 17.16
CA THR A 261 -5.85 -7.19 17.75
C THR A 261 -6.91 -6.13 17.92
N PHE A 262 -8.17 -6.48 17.73
CA PHE A 262 -9.31 -5.57 17.81
C PHE A 262 -10.25 -6.08 18.90
N LEU A 263 -10.49 -5.27 19.92
CA LEU A 263 -11.29 -5.64 21.08
C LEU A 263 -12.79 -5.61 20.74
N ASP A 264 -13.23 -4.47 20.22
CA ASP A 264 -14.61 -4.13 19.91
C ASP A 264 -14.68 -3.05 18.81
N ILE A 265 -15.87 -2.54 18.50
CA ILE A 265 -16.07 -1.48 17.50
C ILE A 265 -15.35 -0.17 17.85
N PRO A 266 -15.45 0.37 19.09
CA PRO A 266 -14.71 1.58 19.47
C PRO A 266 -13.20 1.46 19.34
N ASP A 267 -12.60 0.34 19.76
CA ASP A 267 -11.17 0.08 19.62
C ASP A 267 -10.77 -0.04 18.13
N SER A 268 -11.61 -0.74 17.33
CA SER A 268 -11.42 -0.84 15.89
C SER A 268 -11.44 0.52 15.22
N GLN A 269 -12.42 1.37 15.56
CA GLN A 269 -12.54 2.71 15.01
C GLN A 269 -11.35 3.60 15.36
N SER A 270 -10.89 3.55 16.60
CA SER A 270 -9.71 4.31 17.03
C SER A 270 -8.47 3.97 16.20
N LYS A 271 -8.23 2.68 15.93
CA LYS A 271 -7.11 2.22 15.08
C LYS A 271 -7.28 2.59 13.62
N PHE A 272 -8.51 2.53 13.10
CA PHE A 272 -8.82 2.95 11.73
C PHE A 272 -8.61 4.46 11.56
N ASP A 273 -9.00 5.27 12.54
CA ASP A 273 -8.78 6.73 12.51
C ASP A 273 -7.29 7.09 12.60
N GLU A 274 -6.52 6.36 13.39
CA GLU A 274 -5.06 6.51 13.43
C GLU A 274 -4.44 6.19 12.08
N TYR A 275 -4.82 5.06 11.47
CA TYR A 275 -4.36 4.68 10.15
C TYR A 275 -4.77 5.69 9.08
N ARG A 276 -6.04 6.16 9.08
CA ARG A 276 -6.55 7.17 8.15
C ARG A 276 -5.75 8.47 8.23
N ARG A 277 -5.43 8.93 9.44
CA ARG A 277 -4.58 10.12 9.65
C ARG A 277 -3.18 9.91 9.08
N PHE A 278 -2.57 8.79 9.36
CA PHE A 278 -1.27 8.42 8.80
C PHE A 278 -1.32 8.33 7.26
N TYR A 279 -2.32 7.64 6.71
CA TYR A 279 -2.50 7.45 5.28
C TYR A 279 -2.65 8.78 4.53
N ASN A 280 -3.46 9.69 5.06
CA ASN A 280 -3.75 10.98 4.41
C ASN A 280 -2.64 12.00 4.56
N ASN A 281 -1.96 12.06 5.71
CA ASN A 281 -1.09 13.18 6.05
C ASN A 281 0.41 12.83 6.04
N THR A 282 0.76 11.56 6.15
CA THR A 282 2.16 11.15 6.32
C THR A 282 2.63 10.21 5.21
N ARG A 283 1.75 9.34 4.72
CA ARG A 283 2.11 8.27 3.79
C ARG A 283 2.27 8.79 2.35
N PRO A 284 3.49 8.77 1.74
CA PRO A 284 3.68 9.18 0.35
C PRO A 284 3.04 8.22 -0.64
N HIS A 285 2.46 8.77 -1.71
CA HIS A 285 1.80 8.02 -2.77
C HIS A 285 2.53 8.16 -4.11
N CYS A 286 2.99 7.04 -4.68
CA CYS A 286 3.66 7.05 -5.98
C CYS A 286 2.78 7.62 -7.11
N ALA A 287 1.45 7.47 -7.00
CA ALA A 287 0.51 8.02 -7.97
C ALA A 287 0.39 9.56 -7.89
N LEU A 288 0.79 10.14 -6.75
CA LEU A 288 0.78 11.58 -6.48
C LEU A 288 2.22 12.14 -6.44
N GLU A 289 3.13 11.57 -7.20
CA GLU A 289 4.55 11.99 -7.23
C GLU A 289 5.19 12.02 -5.83
N LEU A 290 4.82 11.07 -4.99
CA LEU A 290 5.22 10.95 -3.58
C LEU A 290 4.64 12.04 -2.66
N ASN A 291 3.67 12.81 -3.12
CA ASN A 291 2.89 13.68 -2.23
C ASN A 291 1.91 12.85 -1.38
N VAL A 292 1.45 13.47 -0.30
CA VAL A 292 0.42 12.88 0.56
C VAL A 292 -0.98 13.22 0.05
N PRO A 293 -2.00 12.38 0.25
CA PRO A 293 -3.36 12.63 -0.22
C PRO A 293 -3.94 13.97 0.23
N ALA A 294 -3.68 14.37 1.47
CA ALA A 294 -4.17 15.64 2.04
C ALA A 294 -3.65 16.90 1.33
N SER A 295 -2.50 16.81 0.64
CA SER A 295 -1.97 17.94 -0.11
C SER A 295 -2.69 18.19 -1.45
N VAL A 296 -3.49 17.21 -1.90
CA VAL A 296 -4.21 17.26 -3.19
C VAL A 296 -5.71 17.40 -2.99
N PHE A 297 -6.25 16.84 -1.90
CA PHE A 297 -7.67 16.86 -1.62
C PHE A 297 -8.18 18.26 -1.23
N GLN A 298 -9.38 18.58 -1.70
CA GLN A 298 -10.13 19.77 -1.32
C GLN A 298 -11.60 19.39 -1.15
N ASN A 299 -12.30 20.04 -0.22
CA ASN A 299 -13.73 19.81 -0.03
C ASN A 299 -14.52 20.18 -1.27
N SER A 300 -15.64 19.50 -1.49
CA SER A 300 -16.54 19.79 -2.58
C SER A 300 -17.25 21.16 -2.38
N ALA A 301 -17.41 21.89 -3.47
CA ALA A 301 -18.24 23.10 -3.48
C ALA A 301 -19.75 22.78 -3.35
N ARG A 302 -20.16 21.54 -3.64
CA ARG A 302 -21.54 21.08 -3.52
C ARG A 302 -21.84 20.77 -2.06
N GLN A 303 -22.58 21.63 -1.40
CA GLN A 303 -22.93 21.46 0.01
C GLN A 303 -24.04 20.42 0.20
N PHE A 304 -23.96 19.66 1.29
CA PHE A 304 -25.03 18.75 1.70
C PHE A 304 -26.18 19.54 2.32
N PRO A 305 -27.43 19.44 1.79
CA PRO A 305 -28.55 20.21 2.28
C PRO A 305 -29.12 19.76 3.62
N GLY A 306 -28.53 18.70 4.24
CA GLY A 306 -28.99 18.11 5.50
C GLY A 306 -30.24 17.22 5.34
N LYS A 307 -31.13 17.57 4.47
CA LYS A 307 -32.28 16.74 4.05
C LYS A 307 -32.42 16.84 2.53
N VAL A 308 -32.93 15.76 1.95
CA VAL A 308 -33.36 15.77 0.56
C VAL A 308 -34.47 16.79 0.44
N GLN A 309 -34.33 17.76 -0.47
CA GLN A 309 -35.41 18.70 -0.76
C GLN A 309 -36.47 17.94 -1.53
N GLU A 310 -37.71 18.03 -1.05
CA GLU A 310 -38.86 17.55 -1.82
C GLU A 310 -38.95 18.37 -3.10
N TRP A 311 -39.14 17.67 -4.23
CA TRP A 311 -39.31 18.33 -5.50
C TRP A 311 -40.62 19.13 -5.49
N GLU A 312 -40.52 20.46 -5.66
CA GLU A 312 -41.69 21.31 -5.90
C GLU A 312 -41.98 21.31 -7.40
N TYR A 313 -43.10 20.77 -7.75
CA TYR A 313 -43.57 20.79 -9.15
C TYR A 313 -44.42 22.01 -9.36
N GLY A 314 -44.22 22.73 -10.47
CA GLY A 314 -45.03 23.85 -10.88
C GLY A 314 -46.49 23.44 -11.13
N PRO A 315 -47.43 24.41 -11.18
CA PRO A 315 -48.86 24.14 -11.35
C PRO A 315 -49.21 23.45 -12.68
N GLU A 316 -48.30 23.46 -13.62
CA GLU A 316 -48.42 22.77 -14.91
C GLU A 316 -48.23 21.24 -14.83
N TYR A 317 -47.71 20.73 -13.71
CA TYR A 317 -47.49 19.27 -13.51
C TYR A 317 -48.60 18.67 -12.66
N GLN A 318 -49.08 17.52 -13.10
CA GLN A 318 -49.99 16.70 -12.30
C GLN A 318 -49.21 15.65 -11.54
N GLN A 319 -49.26 15.68 -10.22
CA GLN A 319 -48.63 14.69 -9.40
C GLN A 319 -49.49 13.41 -9.34
N CYS A 320 -48.88 12.28 -9.65
CA CYS A 320 -49.51 10.97 -9.54
C CYS A 320 -48.73 10.10 -8.54
N LYS A 321 -49.42 9.50 -7.59
CA LYS A 321 -48.82 8.58 -6.63
C LYS A 321 -48.58 7.22 -7.29
N VAL A 322 -47.37 6.75 -7.26
CA VAL A 322 -47.04 5.38 -7.67
C VAL A 322 -47.37 4.40 -6.53
N SER A 323 -48.06 3.32 -6.84
CA SER A 323 -48.37 2.27 -5.88
C SER A 323 -47.14 1.45 -5.54
N ALA A 324 -47.15 0.70 -4.43
CA ALA A 324 -46.08 -0.22 -4.07
C ALA A 324 -45.79 -1.30 -5.14
N THR A 325 -46.72 -1.53 -6.07
CA THR A 325 -46.60 -2.44 -7.22
C THR A 325 -46.18 -1.70 -8.51
N GLY A 326 -45.66 -0.47 -8.40
CA GLY A 326 -45.08 0.30 -9.51
C GLY A 326 -46.10 0.88 -10.48
N TYR A 327 -47.36 0.96 -10.15
CA TYR A 327 -48.40 1.52 -11.03
C TYR A 327 -48.85 2.90 -10.57
N PHE A 328 -49.16 3.78 -11.53
CA PHE A 328 -49.88 5.04 -11.31
C PHE A 328 -51.06 5.16 -12.25
N CYS A 329 -52.05 6.01 -11.90
CA CYS A 329 -53.21 6.31 -12.74
C CYS A 329 -53.14 7.74 -13.23
N TYR A 330 -53.35 7.91 -14.54
CA TYR A 330 -53.43 9.23 -15.18
C TYR A 330 -54.46 9.19 -16.29
N GLY A 331 -55.35 10.18 -16.33
CA GLY A 331 -56.39 10.27 -17.33
C GLY A 331 -57.33 9.06 -17.41
N GLY A 332 -57.54 8.39 -16.31
CA GLY A 332 -58.37 7.13 -16.23
C GLY A 332 -57.65 5.86 -16.68
N HIS A 333 -56.37 5.97 -17.09
CA HIS A 333 -55.56 4.80 -17.49
C HIS A 333 -54.52 4.46 -16.42
N ARG A 334 -54.21 3.17 -16.32
CA ARG A 334 -53.17 2.65 -15.42
C ARG A 334 -51.88 2.40 -16.15
N TYR A 335 -50.79 2.98 -15.67
CA TYR A 335 -49.47 2.85 -16.25
C TYR A 335 -48.55 2.19 -15.27
N PHE A 336 -47.69 1.29 -15.76
CA PHE A 336 -46.62 0.68 -14.99
C PHE A 336 -45.34 1.48 -15.20
N LEU A 337 -44.67 1.87 -14.12
CA LEU A 337 -43.42 2.60 -14.14
C LEU A 337 -42.25 1.69 -13.76
N SER A 338 -42.27 1.13 -12.59
CA SER A 338 -41.31 0.14 -12.06
C SER A 338 -41.82 -0.39 -10.72
N GLU A 339 -41.34 -1.55 -10.30
CA GLU A 339 -41.44 -1.97 -8.88
C GLU A 339 -40.36 -1.20 -8.13
N GLY A 340 -40.72 -0.16 -7.39
CA GLY A 340 -39.88 0.85 -6.82
C GLY A 340 -39.01 0.48 -5.67
#